data_7a4cd6d8c417b455a6224a3671884138
#
_entry.id   7a4cd6d8c417b455a6224a3671884138
#
_cell.length_a   1.000
_cell.length_b   1.000
_cell.length_c   1.000
_cell.angle_alpha   90.00
_cell.angle_beta   90.00
_cell.angle_gamma   90.00
#
_symmetry.space_group_name_H-M   'P 1'
#
loop_
_entity.id
_entity.type
_entity.pdbx_description
1 polymer ?
#
loop_
_entity_poly.entity_id
_entity_poly.type
_entity_poly.pdbx_seq_one_letter_code
_entity_poly.pdbx_strand_id
1 'polypeptide(L)'
;MTMADRIVVMDASVAVARLRAEEHTPQILGAFREWSRAGTRLIVPRSFWWEVVNALAVGWGYSGDQVLESVHELEVLGIESRDADRGQLLLTISAVERFRITAYDAQYLILAETLVAPMATLDRSLARAAGARALYLGPGDPGHRLSEPPAVYEHDVTWPNYKGASAYLAKLRAEAARPA
;
A
#
# COMPACT_ATOMS: atom_id res chain seq x y z
N MET A 1 21.58 -15.63 -8.26
CA MET A 1 20.48 -14.66 -8.47
C MET A 1 19.76 -14.56 -7.15
N THR A 2 20.15 -13.57 -6.35
CA THR A 2 19.50 -13.29 -5.05
C THR A 2 18.04 -13.03 -5.32
N MET A 3 17.16 -13.75 -4.64
CA MET A 3 15.73 -13.45 -4.63
C MET A 3 15.61 -12.03 -4.05
N ALA A 4 15.39 -11.04 -4.93
CA ALA A 4 15.05 -9.70 -4.48
C ALA A 4 13.83 -9.83 -3.56
N ASP A 5 13.89 -9.28 -2.36
CA ASP A 5 12.77 -9.26 -1.42
C ASP A 5 11.55 -8.68 -2.13
N ARG A 6 10.60 -9.56 -2.46
CA ARG A 6 9.34 -9.11 -3.06
C ARG A 6 8.57 -8.36 -1.99
N ILE A 7 8.21 -7.13 -2.27
CA ILE A 7 7.44 -6.27 -1.37
C ILE A 7 6.14 -5.89 -2.06
N VAL A 8 5.06 -5.87 -1.28
CA VAL A 8 3.78 -5.26 -1.64
C VAL A 8 3.37 -4.32 -0.53
N VAL A 9 3.06 -3.09 -0.85
CA VAL A 9 2.40 -2.18 0.07
C VAL A 9 0.90 -2.46 -0.01
N MET A 10 0.29 -2.81 1.13
CA MET A 10 -1.10 -3.25 1.18
C MET A 10 -1.97 -2.19 1.86
N ASP A 11 -2.99 -1.72 1.14
CA ASP A 11 -4.02 -0.84 1.68
C ASP A 11 -5.00 -1.59 2.61
N ALA A 12 -5.54 -0.88 3.60
CA ALA A 12 -6.47 -1.42 4.58
C ALA A 12 -7.72 -2.04 3.94
N SER A 13 -8.19 -1.51 2.80
CA SER A 13 -9.34 -2.07 2.06
C SER A 13 -9.13 -3.53 1.66
N VAL A 14 -7.91 -3.92 1.27
CA VAL A 14 -7.56 -5.30 0.90
C VAL A 14 -7.58 -6.23 2.10
N ALA A 15 -7.07 -5.76 3.24
CA ALA A 15 -7.06 -6.53 4.48
C ALA A 15 -8.48 -6.76 5.01
N VAL A 16 -9.29 -5.69 5.05
CA VAL A 16 -10.71 -5.78 5.48
C VAL A 16 -11.50 -6.73 4.59
N ALA A 17 -11.34 -6.62 3.28
CA ALA A 17 -12.03 -7.50 2.34
C ALA A 17 -11.58 -8.97 2.44
N ARG A 18 -10.33 -9.23 2.83
CA ARG A 18 -9.86 -10.60 3.11
C ARG A 18 -10.53 -11.20 4.34
N LEU A 19 -10.74 -10.41 5.38
CA LEU A 19 -11.42 -10.83 6.61
C LEU A 19 -12.91 -11.11 6.40
N ARG A 20 -13.47 -10.50 5.38
CA ARG A 20 -14.90 -10.59 5.04
C ARG A 20 -15.06 -11.47 3.80
N ALA A 21 -15.91 -12.48 3.90
CA ALA A 21 -16.28 -13.32 2.77
C ALA A 21 -17.21 -12.57 1.79
N GLU A 22 -16.67 -11.60 1.05
CA GLU A 22 -17.40 -10.79 0.06
C GLU A 22 -17.21 -11.33 -1.36
N GLU A 23 -17.96 -10.72 -2.32
CA GLU A 23 -18.01 -11.15 -3.73
C GLU A 23 -16.62 -11.24 -4.39
N HIS A 24 -15.65 -10.39 -3.95
CA HIS A 24 -14.28 -10.37 -4.50
C HIS A 24 -13.28 -11.20 -3.70
N THR A 25 -13.73 -11.88 -2.66
CA THR A 25 -12.87 -12.70 -1.80
C THR A 25 -12.02 -13.72 -2.57
N PRO A 26 -12.50 -14.41 -3.62
CA PRO A 26 -11.66 -15.36 -4.36
C PRO A 26 -10.41 -14.74 -4.98
N GLN A 27 -10.52 -13.54 -5.56
CA GLN A 27 -9.39 -12.83 -6.17
C GLN A 27 -8.40 -12.36 -5.10
N ILE A 28 -8.90 -11.81 -4.00
CA ILE A 28 -8.09 -11.37 -2.86
C ILE A 28 -7.36 -12.55 -2.23
N LEU A 29 -8.07 -13.64 -1.93
CA LEU A 29 -7.45 -14.86 -1.39
C LEU A 29 -6.42 -15.46 -2.36
N GLY A 30 -6.66 -15.35 -3.67
CA GLY A 30 -5.70 -15.71 -4.71
C GLY A 30 -4.40 -14.93 -4.58
N ALA A 31 -4.48 -13.60 -4.45
CA ALA A 31 -3.33 -12.72 -4.26
C ALA A 31 -2.55 -13.07 -2.98
N PHE A 32 -3.22 -13.25 -1.85
CA PHE A 32 -2.56 -13.64 -0.60
C PHE A 32 -1.85 -14.99 -0.69
N ARG A 33 -2.44 -15.98 -1.38
CA ARG A 33 -1.79 -17.27 -1.62
C ARG A 33 -0.54 -17.12 -2.49
N GLU A 34 -0.59 -16.28 -3.51
CA GLU A 34 0.55 -16.00 -4.38
C GLU A 34 1.67 -15.30 -3.61
N TRP A 35 1.34 -14.26 -2.83
CA TRP A 35 2.30 -13.55 -1.99
C TRP A 35 2.97 -14.47 -0.98
N SER A 36 2.19 -15.31 -0.30
CA SER A 36 2.73 -16.29 0.65
C SER A 36 3.68 -17.27 -0.02
N ARG A 37 3.30 -17.85 -1.18
CA ARG A 37 4.16 -18.80 -1.92
C ARG A 37 5.44 -18.15 -2.43
N ALA A 38 5.38 -16.87 -2.78
CA ALA A 38 6.51 -16.10 -3.30
C ALA A 38 7.40 -15.53 -2.20
N GLY A 39 7.06 -15.70 -0.91
CA GLY A 39 7.75 -15.07 0.20
C GLY A 39 7.66 -13.53 0.16
N THR A 40 6.57 -13.00 -0.37
CA THR A 40 6.36 -11.54 -0.48
C THR A 40 6.11 -10.94 0.89
N ARG A 41 6.85 -9.89 1.22
CA ARG A 41 6.65 -9.11 2.44
C ARG A 41 5.51 -8.12 2.23
N LEU A 42 4.55 -8.13 3.14
CA LEU A 42 3.44 -7.18 3.17
C LEU A 42 3.81 -6.02 4.08
N ILE A 43 3.93 -4.84 3.53
CA ILE A 43 4.34 -3.64 4.26
C ILE A 43 3.20 -2.63 4.25
N VAL A 44 2.96 -2.00 5.39
CA VAL A 44 1.87 -1.05 5.59
C VAL A 44 2.34 0.18 6.37
N PRO A 45 1.73 1.37 6.20
CA PRO A 45 1.94 2.46 7.12
C PRO A 45 1.35 2.12 8.49
N ARG A 46 1.85 2.74 9.56
CA ARG A 46 1.36 2.49 10.93
C ARG A 46 -0.12 2.83 11.11
N SER A 47 -0.67 3.75 10.33
CA SER A 47 -2.10 4.10 10.33
C SER A 47 -3.01 2.94 9.91
N PHE A 48 -2.49 1.97 9.15
CA PHE A 48 -3.23 0.81 8.66
C PHE A 48 -4.07 0.11 9.74
N TRP A 49 -3.50 -0.12 10.91
CA TRP A 49 -4.21 -0.81 11.99
C TRP A 49 -5.41 -0.04 12.51
N TRP A 50 -5.30 1.30 12.59
CA TRP A 50 -6.41 2.16 12.99
C TRP A 50 -7.50 2.20 11.92
N GLU A 51 -7.13 2.17 10.66
CA GLU A 51 -8.07 2.10 9.54
C GLU A 51 -8.83 0.78 9.53
N VAL A 52 -8.13 -0.36 9.73
CA VAL A 52 -8.77 -1.68 9.87
C VAL A 52 -9.73 -1.71 11.05
N VAL A 53 -9.30 -1.27 12.24
CA VAL A 53 -10.16 -1.22 13.44
C VAL A 53 -11.39 -0.35 13.18
N ASN A 54 -11.21 0.83 12.62
CA ASN A 54 -12.31 1.75 12.31
C ASN A 54 -13.28 1.16 11.27
N ALA A 55 -12.77 0.53 10.22
CA ALA A 55 -13.60 -0.11 9.20
C ALA A 55 -14.46 -1.23 9.81
N LEU A 56 -13.87 -2.09 10.65
CA LEU A 56 -14.58 -3.21 11.27
C LEU A 56 -15.58 -2.74 12.34
N ALA A 57 -15.14 -1.89 13.28
CA ALA A 57 -15.98 -1.45 14.41
C ALA A 57 -17.05 -0.46 13.98
N VAL A 58 -16.69 0.59 13.23
CA VAL A 58 -17.61 1.68 12.86
C VAL A 58 -18.33 1.38 11.56
N GLY A 59 -17.57 0.94 10.54
CA GLY A 59 -18.15 0.66 9.23
C GLY A 59 -19.03 -0.58 9.22
N TRP A 60 -18.65 -1.64 9.96
CA TRP A 60 -19.32 -2.93 9.94
C TRP A 60 -20.00 -3.34 11.23
N GLY A 61 -19.84 -2.56 12.29
CA GLY A 61 -20.51 -2.78 13.58
C GLY A 61 -20.00 -4.02 14.33
N TYR A 62 -18.75 -4.45 14.10
CA TYR A 62 -18.15 -5.55 14.83
C TYR A 62 -17.99 -5.20 16.30
N SER A 63 -18.23 -6.17 17.18
CA SER A 63 -17.91 -6.03 18.60
C SER A 63 -16.39 -5.94 18.84
N GLY A 64 -15.98 -5.45 20.00
CA GLY A 64 -14.55 -5.39 20.34
C GLY A 64 -13.83 -6.72 20.23
N ASP A 65 -14.47 -7.83 20.65
CA ASP A 65 -13.92 -9.18 20.56
C ASP A 65 -13.73 -9.62 19.10
N GLN A 66 -14.72 -9.35 18.24
CA GLN A 66 -14.61 -9.66 16.80
C GLN A 66 -13.53 -8.84 16.12
N VAL A 67 -13.36 -7.56 16.51
CA VAL A 67 -12.26 -6.72 15.99
C VAL A 67 -10.91 -7.28 16.42
N LEU A 68 -10.78 -7.66 17.71
CA LEU A 68 -9.55 -8.23 18.25
C LEU A 68 -9.17 -9.54 17.52
N GLU A 69 -10.13 -10.43 17.32
CA GLU A 69 -9.92 -11.68 16.56
C GLU A 69 -9.47 -11.39 15.13
N SER A 70 -10.11 -10.44 14.46
CA SER A 70 -9.76 -10.01 13.10
C SER A 70 -8.35 -9.42 13.03
N VAL A 71 -7.97 -8.59 13.99
CA VAL A 71 -6.61 -8.03 14.07
C VAL A 71 -5.59 -9.14 14.25
N HIS A 72 -5.85 -10.08 15.17
CA HIS A 72 -4.95 -11.22 15.38
C HIS A 72 -4.80 -12.09 14.12
N GLU A 73 -5.88 -12.32 13.37
CA GLU A 73 -5.81 -13.03 12.09
C GLU A 73 -4.89 -12.33 11.07
N LEU A 74 -4.87 -10.98 11.06
CA LEU A 74 -3.97 -10.21 10.20
C LEU A 74 -2.52 -10.23 10.71
N GLU A 75 -2.29 -10.18 12.03
CA GLU A 75 -0.95 -10.26 12.62
C GLU A 75 -0.22 -11.55 12.24
N VAL A 76 -0.95 -12.67 12.20
CA VAL A 76 -0.40 -13.98 11.78
C VAL A 76 0.14 -13.98 10.35
N LEU A 77 -0.30 -13.04 9.49
CA LEU A 77 0.23 -12.89 8.13
C LEU A 77 1.63 -12.27 8.08
N GLY A 78 2.19 -11.82 9.20
CA GLY A 78 3.51 -11.19 9.26
C GLY A 78 3.56 -9.82 8.59
N ILE A 79 2.48 -9.04 8.68
CA ILE A 79 2.39 -7.69 8.13
C ILE A 79 3.37 -6.76 8.88
N GLU A 80 4.25 -6.10 8.14
CA GLU A 80 5.25 -5.18 8.68
C GLU A 80 4.75 -3.73 8.63
N SER A 81 4.69 -3.07 9.78
CA SER A 81 4.33 -1.65 9.86
C SER A 81 5.56 -0.75 9.71
N ARG A 82 5.41 0.36 8.99
CA ARG A 82 6.43 1.39 8.85
C ARG A 82 5.93 2.73 9.39
N ASP A 83 6.79 3.39 10.15
CA ASP A 83 6.54 4.77 10.58
C ASP A 83 6.94 5.73 9.46
N ALA A 84 6.15 6.78 9.29
CA ALA A 84 6.50 7.87 8.40
C ALA A 84 7.44 8.85 9.11
N ASP A 85 8.51 9.23 8.44
CA ASP A 85 9.35 10.34 8.91
C ASP A 85 8.82 11.70 8.41
N ARG A 86 9.53 12.78 8.80
CA ARG A 86 9.14 14.13 8.40
C ARG A 86 9.15 14.33 6.87
N GLY A 87 10.07 13.70 6.16
CA GLY A 87 10.15 13.82 4.71
C GLY A 87 8.96 13.15 4.03
N GLN A 88 8.59 11.96 4.48
CA GLN A 88 7.40 11.27 4.00
C GLN A 88 6.12 12.05 4.31
N LEU A 89 6.04 12.72 5.47
CA LEU A 89 4.92 13.62 5.77
C LEU A 89 4.81 14.76 4.75
N LEU A 90 5.92 15.40 4.39
CA LEU A 90 5.92 16.46 3.38
C LEU A 90 5.49 15.95 2.00
N LEU A 91 5.95 14.76 1.61
CA LEU A 91 5.52 14.10 0.38
C LEU A 91 4.03 13.75 0.41
N THR A 92 3.52 13.29 1.55
CA THR A 92 2.09 13.00 1.77
C THR A 92 1.25 14.26 1.54
N ILE A 93 1.65 15.41 2.09
CA ILE A 93 0.95 16.69 1.87
C ILE A 93 0.87 17.01 0.37
N SER A 94 1.98 16.87 -0.35
CA SER A 94 2.01 17.12 -1.80
C SER A 94 1.14 16.13 -2.58
N ALA A 95 1.09 14.87 -2.17
CA ALA A 95 0.25 13.85 -2.80
C ALA A 95 -1.25 14.15 -2.59
N VAL A 96 -1.65 14.56 -1.38
CA VAL A 96 -3.03 14.99 -1.07
C VAL A 96 -3.45 16.14 -1.99
N GLU A 97 -2.61 17.15 -2.12
CA GLU A 97 -2.89 18.31 -2.97
C GLU A 97 -3.01 17.91 -4.45
N ARG A 98 -2.06 17.12 -4.94
CA ARG A 98 -1.97 16.74 -6.35
C ARG A 98 -3.08 15.79 -6.78
N PHE A 99 -3.34 14.74 -6.00
CA PHE A 99 -4.23 13.65 -6.39
C PHE A 99 -5.63 13.76 -5.80
N ARG A 100 -5.85 14.72 -4.90
CA ARG A 100 -7.14 14.92 -4.21
C ARG A 100 -7.61 13.68 -3.45
N ILE A 101 -6.69 12.93 -2.90
CA ILE A 101 -6.91 11.77 -2.03
C ILE A 101 -6.74 12.16 -0.57
N THR A 102 -7.19 11.30 0.35
CA THR A 102 -7.00 11.56 1.79
C THR A 102 -5.52 11.47 2.20
N ALA A 103 -5.17 12.04 3.35
CA ALA A 103 -3.81 11.87 3.89
C ALA A 103 -3.52 10.41 4.26
N TYR A 104 -4.55 9.64 4.61
CA TYR A 104 -4.43 8.20 4.88
C TYR A 104 -4.06 7.45 3.60
N ASP A 105 -4.80 7.65 2.50
CA ASP A 105 -4.49 7.04 1.21
C ASP A 105 -3.11 7.45 0.69
N ALA A 106 -2.77 8.73 0.86
CA ALA A 106 -1.48 9.25 0.43
C ALA A 106 -0.29 8.61 1.16
N GLN A 107 -0.44 8.16 2.41
CA GLN A 107 0.62 7.43 3.12
C GLN A 107 0.98 6.11 2.42
N TYR A 108 -0.01 5.35 1.95
CA TYR A 108 0.24 4.12 1.18
C TYR A 108 0.96 4.42 -0.12
N LEU A 109 0.51 5.45 -0.84
CA LEU A 109 1.14 5.88 -2.08
C LEU A 109 2.61 6.25 -1.87
N ILE A 110 2.91 7.09 -0.88
CA ILE A 110 4.28 7.53 -0.59
C ILE A 110 5.14 6.36 -0.09
N LEU A 111 4.58 5.45 0.71
CA LEU A 111 5.29 4.26 1.14
C LEU A 111 5.65 3.36 -0.06
N ALA A 112 4.71 3.12 -0.99
CA ALA A 112 4.94 2.36 -2.20
C ALA A 112 6.00 3.02 -3.11
N GLU A 113 5.95 4.34 -3.27
CA GLU A 113 6.96 5.11 -4.00
C GLU A 113 8.35 5.00 -3.36
N THR A 114 8.42 5.13 -2.04
CA THR A 114 9.68 5.03 -1.28
C THR A 114 10.32 3.65 -1.42
N LEU A 115 9.51 2.59 -1.34
CA LEU A 115 9.97 1.21 -1.43
C LEU A 115 10.12 0.70 -2.88
N VAL A 116 9.75 1.51 -3.87
CA VAL A 116 9.69 1.10 -5.29
C VAL A 116 8.88 -0.19 -5.45
N ALA A 117 7.77 -0.29 -4.71
CA ALA A 117 6.95 -1.48 -4.61
C ALA A 117 5.56 -1.29 -5.24
N PRO A 118 4.91 -2.36 -5.71
CA PRO A 118 3.50 -2.31 -6.05
C PRO A 118 2.64 -2.05 -4.82
N MET A 119 1.49 -1.42 -5.03
CA MET A 119 0.51 -1.09 -4.01
C MET A 119 -0.82 -1.77 -4.30
N ALA A 120 -1.21 -2.69 -3.42
CA ALA A 120 -2.47 -3.41 -3.52
C ALA A 120 -3.60 -2.61 -2.87
N THR A 121 -4.68 -2.37 -3.59
CA THR A 121 -5.84 -1.60 -3.10
C THR A 121 -7.14 -2.03 -3.79
N LEU A 122 -8.27 -1.77 -3.13
CA LEU A 122 -9.62 -1.82 -3.70
C LEU A 122 -10.18 -0.44 -4.03
N ASP A 123 -9.48 0.63 -3.62
CA ASP A 123 -9.88 2.00 -3.92
C ASP A 123 -9.42 2.41 -5.33
N ARG A 124 -10.40 2.76 -6.19
CA ARG A 124 -10.12 3.18 -7.57
C ARG A 124 -9.39 4.52 -7.65
N SER A 125 -9.64 5.42 -6.70
CA SER A 125 -9.01 6.74 -6.68
C SER A 125 -7.55 6.60 -6.29
N LEU A 126 -7.27 5.81 -5.28
CA LEU A 126 -5.93 5.46 -4.84
C LEU A 126 -5.17 4.69 -5.94
N ALA A 127 -5.82 3.72 -6.60
CA ALA A 127 -5.23 3.00 -7.73
C ALA A 127 -4.85 3.93 -8.89
N ARG A 128 -5.71 4.90 -9.24
CA ARG A 128 -5.38 5.91 -10.26
C ARG A 128 -4.20 6.79 -9.85
N ALA A 129 -4.13 7.19 -8.58
CA ALA A 129 -3.02 7.99 -8.07
C ALA A 129 -1.69 7.21 -8.12
N ALA A 130 -1.72 5.92 -7.83
CA ALA A 130 -0.55 5.03 -7.89
C ALA A 130 -0.12 4.67 -9.32
N GLY A 131 -1.02 4.82 -10.28
CA GLY A 131 -0.71 4.56 -11.70
C GLY A 131 -0.19 3.14 -11.93
N ALA A 132 0.96 3.01 -12.55
CA ALA A 132 1.57 1.72 -12.89
C ALA A 132 2.00 0.88 -11.67
N ARG A 133 2.06 1.45 -10.47
CA ARG A 133 2.33 0.71 -9.23
C ARG A 133 1.07 0.08 -8.63
N ALA A 134 -0.11 0.45 -9.12
CA ALA A 134 -1.35 -0.08 -8.59
C ALA A 134 -1.54 -1.56 -8.92
N LEU A 135 -1.75 -2.35 -7.89
CA LEU A 135 -2.32 -3.69 -7.98
C LEU A 135 -3.79 -3.58 -7.52
N TYR A 136 -4.66 -3.23 -8.47
CA TYR A 136 -6.08 -3.08 -8.17
C TYR A 136 -6.75 -4.45 -8.08
N LEU A 137 -7.34 -4.73 -6.91
CA LEU A 137 -8.00 -6.02 -6.63
C LEU A 137 -9.53 -5.91 -6.52
N GLY A 138 -10.09 -4.75 -6.89
CA GLY A 138 -11.53 -4.50 -6.84
C GLY A 138 -12.28 -4.98 -8.08
N PRO A 139 -13.63 -4.83 -8.08
CA PRO A 139 -14.49 -5.26 -9.17
C PRO A 139 -14.30 -4.43 -10.44
N GLY A 140 -14.38 -5.07 -11.58
CA GLY A 140 -14.57 -4.40 -12.89
C GLY A 140 -13.29 -3.94 -13.59
N ASP A 141 -12.11 -4.43 -13.22
CA ASP A 141 -10.92 -4.32 -14.04
C ASP A 141 -10.30 -5.72 -14.28
N PRO A 142 -10.66 -6.39 -15.37
CA PRO A 142 -10.19 -7.74 -15.65
C PRO A 142 -8.79 -7.80 -16.21
N GLY A 143 -7.90 -6.82 -15.96
CA GLY A 143 -6.68 -6.93 -16.68
C GLY A 143 -5.55 -5.96 -16.48
N HIS A 144 -5.44 -5.25 -15.40
CA HIS A 144 -4.14 -4.72 -15.03
C HIS A 144 -3.30 -5.83 -14.39
N ARG A 145 -2.98 -6.86 -15.18
CA ARG A 145 -1.72 -7.58 -14.98
C ARG A 145 -0.65 -6.50 -15.01
N LEU A 146 0.22 -6.50 -14.03
CA LEU A 146 1.46 -5.76 -14.04
C LEU A 146 2.13 -5.99 -15.42
N SER A 147 1.74 -5.25 -16.43
CA SER A 147 2.62 -4.98 -17.54
C SER A 147 3.83 -4.35 -16.89
N GLU A 148 5.02 -4.79 -17.28
CA GLU A 148 6.32 -4.38 -16.76
C GLU A 148 6.30 -2.97 -16.17
N PRO A 149 6.92 -2.76 -15.00
CA PRO A 149 6.96 -1.44 -14.41
C PRO A 149 7.35 -0.48 -15.55
N PRO A 150 6.57 0.59 -15.79
CA PRO A 150 6.90 1.50 -16.86
C PRO A 150 8.36 1.86 -16.69
N ALA A 151 9.11 1.72 -17.78
CA ALA A 151 10.50 2.11 -17.82
C ALA A 151 10.60 3.43 -17.08
N VAL A 152 11.33 3.38 -15.97
CA VAL A 152 11.73 4.51 -15.13
C VAL A 152 10.89 5.74 -15.44
N TYR A 153 10.02 6.13 -14.48
CA TYR A 153 9.49 7.48 -14.50
C TYR A 153 10.69 8.42 -14.64
N GLU A 154 11.02 8.80 -15.88
CA GLU A 154 11.80 9.98 -16.17
C GLU A 154 10.90 11.13 -15.71
N HIS A 155 11.23 11.58 -14.55
CA HIS A 155 10.42 12.45 -13.76
C HIS A 155 10.52 13.86 -14.24
N ASP A 156 9.45 14.34 -14.75
CA ASP A 156 9.00 15.67 -14.38
C ASP A 156 7.98 15.58 -13.21
N VAL A 157 8.34 14.90 -12.13
CA VAL A 157 7.72 15.19 -10.85
C VAL A 157 8.42 16.42 -10.27
N THR A 158 8.18 17.54 -10.88
CA THR A 158 8.36 18.83 -10.23
C THR A 158 7.33 18.87 -9.10
N TRP A 159 7.74 18.43 -7.94
CA TRP A 159 6.99 18.65 -6.72
C TRP A 159 6.92 20.15 -6.50
N PRO A 160 5.78 20.79 -6.80
CA PRO A 160 5.70 22.22 -6.65
C PRO A 160 5.91 22.55 -5.18
N ASN A 161 6.86 23.42 -4.89
CA ASN A 161 7.09 24.09 -3.63
C ASN A 161 7.87 23.40 -2.51
N TYR A 162 8.30 22.14 -2.62
CA TYR A 162 9.17 21.55 -1.60
C TYR A 162 10.60 21.36 -2.14
N LYS A 163 11.43 22.40 -1.95
CA LYS A 163 12.88 22.30 -2.22
C LYS A 163 13.45 21.11 -1.45
N GLY A 164 13.91 20.11 -2.14
CA GLY A 164 14.52 18.92 -1.56
C GLY A 164 13.68 17.64 -1.56
N ALA A 165 12.39 17.65 -1.93
CA ALA A 165 11.57 16.44 -1.96
C ALA A 165 12.13 15.38 -2.93
N SER A 166 12.57 15.77 -4.12
CA SER A 166 13.21 14.86 -5.08
C SER A 166 14.53 14.29 -4.57
N ALA A 167 15.36 15.12 -3.93
CA ALA A 167 16.61 14.67 -3.32
C ALA A 167 16.35 13.72 -2.14
N TYR A 168 15.30 13.97 -1.37
CA TYR A 168 14.90 13.12 -0.27
C TYR A 168 14.40 11.75 -0.75
N LEU A 169 13.56 11.70 -1.78
CA LEU A 169 13.13 10.44 -2.41
C LEU A 169 14.32 9.65 -2.96
N ALA A 170 15.26 10.31 -3.62
CA ALA A 170 16.47 9.66 -4.12
C ALA A 170 17.31 9.06 -2.97
N LYS A 171 17.42 9.76 -1.83
CA LYS A 171 18.09 9.26 -0.62
C LYS A 171 17.37 8.03 -0.06
N LEU A 172 16.05 8.07 0.10
CA LEU A 172 15.26 6.94 0.62
C LEU A 172 15.38 5.70 -0.28
N ARG A 173 15.35 5.88 -1.60
CA ARG A 173 15.56 4.79 -2.56
C ARG A 173 16.95 4.17 -2.45
N ALA A 174 17.96 5.00 -2.28
CA ALA A 174 19.33 4.53 -2.10
C ALA A 174 19.52 3.77 -0.76
N GLU A 175 18.84 4.20 0.30
CA GLU A 175 18.84 3.52 1.60
C GLU A 175 18.09 2.17 1.54
N ALA A 176 16.95 2.13 0.87
CA ALA A 176 16.16 0.90 0.69
C ALA A 176 16.88 -0.15 -0.19
N ALA A 177 17.77 0.28 -1.07
CA ALA A 177 18.54 -0.60 -1.96
C ALA A 177 19.83 -1.17 -1.30
N ARG A 178 20.15 -0.79 -0.04
CA ARG A 178 21.33 -1.34 0.67
C ARG A 178 21.01 -2.76 1.15
N PRO A 179 21.87 -3.75 0.82
CA PRO A 179 21.74 -5.07 1.42
C PRO A 179 21.97 -4.99 2.93
N ALA A 180 21.23 -5.82 3.67
CA ALA A 180 21.37 -5.99 5.11
C ALA A 180 22.73 -6.60 5.47
#